data_6c22f9555c2698ef28903505a8f9c231
#
_entry.id   6c22f9555c2698ef28903505a8f9c231
#
_cell.length_a   1.000
_cell.length_b   1.000
_cell.length_c   1.000
_cell.angle_alpha   90.00
_cell.angle_beta   90.00
_cell.angle_gamma   90.00
#
_symmetry.space_group_name_H-M   'P 1'
#
loop_
_entity.id
_entity.type
_entity.pdbx_description
1 polymer ?
#
loop_
_entity_poly.entity_id
_entity_poly.type
_entity_poly.pdbx_seq_one_letter_code
_entity_poly.pdbx_strand_id
1 'polypeptide(L)'
;SWTALQIGQRMAANTLANNPMLRKTLFNIYPISSLLFMRASTMTEEEFGLVRELAVKDKDLLPCLMMSAADFVDPDYEVSINMMQRKELLMKLDLYAIDLIVRYIQTEPDANLLGAKKLLYTESGAHEFMTVLHNHFGGRAKLIKLESIYQNLVHVIHEERASDGGQIERQLLNRIEQRIADIFSALVHEHNEYELLNKIYCRKIELVDDVAEEFFRLCGEHGSSAPERLGFSGENMSAQDMIKYAYQREGFWRKELNDEFDPDEKEWKRVILSSYAHLRKKLQEMDYQYNQARAFLYNS
;
A
#
# COMPACT_ATOMS: atom_id res chain seq x y z
N SER A 1 27.10 1.13 3.50
CA SER A 1 26.56 2.51 3.50
C SER A 1 25.04 2.44 3.30
N TRP A 2 24.30 3.36 3.90
CA TRP A 2 22.85 3.45 3.76
C TRP A 2 22.50 4.03 2.38
N THR A 3 21.43 3.52 1.74
CA THR A 3 20.90 4.11 0.52
C THR A 3 20.12 5.40 0.85
N ALA A 4 19.90 6.26 -0.16
CA ALA A 4 19.12 7.49 0.03
C ALA A 4 17.69 7.17 0.50
N LEU A 5 17.09 6.08 0.01
CA LEU A 5 15.77 5.61 0.45
C LEU A 5 15.77 5.24 1.93
N GLN A 6 16.76 4.45 2.40
CA GLN A 6 16.89 4.07 3.81
C GLN A 6 17.08 5.28 4.73
N ILE A 7 17.86 6.27 4.29
CA ILE A 7 18.02 7.54 5.02
C ILE A 7 16.67 8.26 5.09
N GLY A 8 15.95 8.37 3.98
CA GLY A 8 14.62 8.98 3.91
C GLY A 8 13.62 8.30 4.82
N GLN A 9 13.56 6.96 4.84
CA GLN A 9 12.70 6.17 5.72
C GLN A 9 13.01 6.41 7.20
N ARG A 10 14.30 6.47 7.55
CA ARG A 10 14.72 6.79 8.92
C ARG A 10 14.33 8.22 9.32
N MET A 11 14.48 9.18 8.42
CA MET A 11 14.04 10.57 8.67
C MET A 11 12.52 10.65 8.86
N ALA A 12 11.74 9.96 8.02
CA ALA A 12 10.29 9.86 8.16
C ALA A 12 9.87 9.27 9.52
N ALA A 13 10.48 8.15 9.91
CA ALA A 13 10.24 7.52 11.21
C ALA A 13 10.59 8.45 12.39
N ASN A 14 11.74 9.13 12.34
CA ASN A 14 12.15 10.09 13.37
C ASN A 14 11.20 11.31 13.43
N THR A 15 10.73 11.80 12.28
CA THR A 15 9.78 12.92 12.21
C THR A 15 8.48 12.56 12.91
N LEU A 16 7.94 11.36 12.65
CA LEU A 16 6.72 10.86 13.30
C LEU A 16 6.93 10.57 14.79
N ALA A 17 8.11 10.07 15.20
CA ALA A 17 8.43 9.81 16.58
C ALA A 17 8.55 11.10 17.40
N ASN A 18 9.20 12.12 16.83
CA ASN A 18 9.41 13.40 17.53
C ASN A 18 8.19 14.33 17.50
N ASN A 19 7.19 14.04 16.68
CA ASN A 19 5.98 14.85 16.52
C ASN A 19 4.70 13.99 16.63
N PRO A 20 4.31 13.53 17.82
CA PRO A 20 3.14 12.65 18.00
C PRO A 20 1.83 13.23 17.47
N MET A 21 1.71 14.57 17.42
CA MET A 21 0.52 15.24 16.87
C MET A 21 0.35 15.00 15.35
N LEU A 22 1.46 14.82 14.60
CA LEU A 22 1.38 14.50 13.18
C LEU A 22 0.69 13.15 12.92
N ARG A 23 0.84 12.18 13.83
CA ARG A 23 0.18 10.88 13.72
C ARG A 23 -1.35 10.94 13.81
N LYS A 24 -1.89 12.03 14.37
CA LYS A 24 -3.36 12.23 14.43
C LYS A 24 -3.94 12.71 13.09
N THR A 25 -3.12 13.29 12.23
CA THR A 25 -3.53 13.94 10.98
C THR A 25 -2.92 13.29 9.74
N LEU A 26 -1.74 12.69 9.85
CA LEU A 26 -1.06 12.03 8.73
C LEU A 26 -1.17 10.51 8.86
N PHE A 27 -1.51 9.88 7.75
CA PHE A 27 -1.49 8.42 7.64
C PHE A 27 -0.04 7.88 7.79
N ASN A 28 0.88 8.36 6.95
CA ASN A 28 2.30 8.03 7.01
C ASN A 28 3.12 9.04 6.20
N ILE A 29 4.45 8.92 6.24
CA ILE A 29 5.40 9.71 5.44
C ILE A 29 6.21 8.74 4.58
N TYR A 30 6.05 8.84 3.26
CA TYR A 30 6.75 8.00 2.29
C TYR A 30 7.83 8.83 1.59
N PRO A 31 9.12 8.52 1.78
CA PRO A 31 10.19 9.16 1.03
C PRO A 31 10.16 8.68 -0.43
N ILE A 32 10.10 9.60 -1.36
CA ILE A 32 10.04 9.29 -2.80
C ILE A 32 11.04 10.16 -3.55
N SER A 33 11.83 9.56 -4.42
CA SER A 33 12.61 10.27 -5.44
C SER A 33 11.87 10.25 -6.77
N SER A 34 11.26 11.39 -7.13
CA SER A 34 10.55 11.54 -8.40
C SER A 34 11.47 11.38 -9.62
N LEU A 35 12.75 11.79 -9.49
CA LEU A 35 13.74 11.66 -10.56
C LEU A 35 14.06 10.17 -10.82
N LEU A 36 14.38 9.38 -9.79
CA LEU A 36 14.64 7.94 -9.94
C LEU A 36 13.41 7.23 -10.52
N PHE A 37 12.20 7.56 -10.02
CA PHE A 37 10.96 6.99 -10.53
C PHE A 37 10.74 7.29 -12.02
N MET A 38 10.93 8.54 -12.43
CA MET A 38 10.81 8.94 -13.83
C MET A 38 11.85 8.18 -14.70
N ARG A 39 13.11 8.12 -14.26
CA ARG A 39 14.19 7.48 -15.01
C ARG A 39 14.06 5.96 -15.07
N ALA A 40 13.44 5.33 -14.09
CA ALA A 40 13.09 3.92 -14.15
C ALA A 40 12.23 3.57 -15.38
N SER A 41 11.38 4.49 -15.85
CA SER A 41 10.57 4.28 -17.05
C SER A 41 11.23 4.79 -18.34
N THR A 42 11.97 5.92 -18.28
CA THR A 42 12.44 6.65 -19.47
C THR A 42 13.87 6.37 -19.89
N MET A 43 14.69 5.73 -19.03
CA MET A 43 16.10 5.40 -19.34
C MET A 43 16.22 4.56 -20.63
N THR A 44 17.16 4.92 -21.50
CA THR A 44 17.37 4.26 -22.80
C THR A 44 18.53 3.27 -22.77
N GLU A 45 18.61 2.40 -23.78
CA GLU A 45 19.76 1.49 -23.97
C GLU A 45 21.07 2.24 -24.19
N GLU A 46 21.02 3.38 -24.87
CA GLU A 46 22.19 4.22 -25.10
C GLU A 46 22.72 4.79 -23.79
N GLU A 47 21.86 5.36 -22.94
CA GLU A 47 22.25 5.88 -21.62
C GLU A 47 22.81 4.77 -20.72
N PHE A 48 22.17 3.60 -20.70
CA PHE A 48 22.68 2.44 -19.96
C PHE A 48 24.04 1.97 -20.50
N GLY A 49 24.21 1.98 -21.84
CA GLY A 49 25.47 1.64 -22.51
C GLY A 49 26.62 2.55 -22.10
N LEU A 50 26.39 3.87 -22.03
CA LEU A 50 27.39 4.84 -21.58
C LEU A 50 27.81 4.62 -20.11
N VAL A 51 26.84 4.36 -19.22
CA VAL A 51 27.15 4.04 -17.81
C VAL A 51 27.91 2.74 -17.71
N ARG A 52 27.58 1.73 -18.54
CA ARG A 52 28.30 0.45 -18.58
C ARG A 52 29.74 0.64 -19.06
N GLU A 53 29.99 1.50 -20.05
CA GLU A 53 31.35 1.81 -20.49
C GLU A 53 32.20 2.37 -19.34
N LEU A 54 31.70 3.35 -18.61
CA LEU A 54 32.34 3.89 -17.41
C LEU A 54 32.60 2.81 -16.36
N ALA A 55 31.58 2.01 -16.05
CA ALA A 55 31.63 1.01 -14.98
C ALA A 55 32.67 -0.08 -15.24
N VAL A 56 32.90 -0.42 -16.50
CA VAL A 56 33.79 -1.53 -16.90
C VAL A 56 35.20 -1.03 -17.26
N LYS A 57 35.29 0.03 -18.08
CA LYS A 57 36.56 0.51 -18.63
C LYS A 57 37.32 1.44 -17.69
N ASP A 58 36.59 2.25 -16.90
CA ASP A 58 37.18 3.33 -16.09
C ASP A 58 37.06 3.06 -14.58
N LYS A 59 37.05 1.78 -14.20
CA LYS A 59 36.79 1.34 -12.82
C LYS A 59 37.66 2.02 -11.78
N ASP A 60 38.96 2.26 -12.12
CA ASP A 60 39.94 2.85 -11.20
C ASP A 60 39.72 4.37 -11.02
N LEU A 61 39.12 5.05 -11.99
CA LEU A 61 38.83 6.48 -11.95
C LEU A 61 37.45 6.80 -11.37
N LEU A 62 36.55 5.82 -11.29
CA LEU A 62 35.22 6.00 -10.77
C LEU A 62 35.16 6.65 -9.38
N PRO A 63 35.99 6.27 -8.40
CA PRO A 63 35.99 6.93 -7.08
C PRO A 63 36.23 8.42 -7.16
N CYS A 64 37.08 8.88 -8.07
CA CYS A 64 37.36 10.30 -8.29
C CYS A 64 36.19 10.99 -9.00
N LEU A 65 35.68 10.40 -10.09
CA LEU A 65 34.57 10.91 -10.85
C LEU A 65 33.28 11.05 -10.03
N MET A 66 33.06 10.14 -9.09
CA MET A 66 31.85 10.12 -8.25
C MET A 66 31.94 11.00 -6.99
N MET A 67 33.03 11.76 -6.78
CA MET A 67 33.17 12.63 -5.62
C MET A 67 32.20 13.82 -5.66
N SER A 68 32.03 14.40 -6.84
CA SER A 68 31.07 15.49 -7.02
C SER A 68 30.56 15.58 -8.47
N ALA A 69 29.48 16.32 -8.67
CA ALA A 69 28.95 16.60 -10.00
C ALA A 69 29.98 17.39 -10.86
N ALA A 70 30.85 18.22 -10.25
CA ALA A 70 31.89 18.94 -10.94
C ALA A 70 33.01 18.00 -11.42
N ASP A 71 33.47 17.08 -10.56
CA ASP A 71 34.46 16.08 -10.91
C ASP A 71 33.96 15.14 -12.02
N PHE A 72 32.67 14.78 -11.99
CA PHE A 72 32.08 13.91 -13.01
C PHE A 72 32.14 14.49 -14.43
N VAL A 73 32.06 15.81 -14.57
CA VAL A 73 32.11 16.51 -15.88
C VAL A 73 33.45 17.18 -16.15
N ASP A 74 34.44 17.03 -15.27
CA ASP A 74 35.74 17.67 -15.41
C ASP A 74 36.45 17.14 -16.68
N PRO A 75 36.84 18.03 -17.61
CA PRO A 75 37.53 17.67 -18.86
C PRO A 75 38.88 17.04 -18.65
N ASP A 76 39.54 17.24 -17.50
CA ASP A 76 40.87 16.73 -17.22
C ASP A 76 40.89 15.20 -16.97
N TYR A 77 39.73 14.60 -16.72
CA TYR A 77 39.59 13.15 -16.66
C TYR A 77 39.44 12.55 -18.06
N GLU A 78 40.48 11.85 -18.53
CA GLU A 78 40.42 11.04 -19.75
C GLU A 78 39.78 9.67 -19.45
N VAL A 79 38.49 9.52 -19.80
CA VAL A 79 37.71 8.30 -19.61
C VAL A 79 37.00 7.88 -20.90
N SER A 80 36.46 6.68 -20.89
CA SER A 80 35.88 6.03 -22.09
C SER A 80 34.73 6.81 -22.75
N ILE A 81 34.01 7.65 -21.99
CA ILE A 81 32.96 8.56 -22.50
C ILE A 81 33.41 10.01 -22.38
N ASN A 82 33.14 10.82 -23.40
CA ASN A 82 33.58 12.20 -23.42
C ASN A 82 32.82 13.11 -22.45
N MET A 83 33.36 14.29 -22.19
CA MET A 83 32.79 15.28 -21.25
C MET A 83 31.33 15.65 -21.59
N MET A 84 30.98 15.77 -22.88
CA MET A 84 29.60 16.11 -23.28
C MET A 84 28.63 14.98 -22.95
N GLN A 85 29.00 13.73 -23.17
CA GLN A 85 28.21 12.56 -22.80
C GLN A 85 28.04 12.46 -21.28
N ARG A 86 29.11 12.72 -20.50
CA ARG A 86 29.04 12.77 -19.04
C ARG A 86 28.09 13.87 -18.54
N LYS A 87 28.16 15.06 -19.16
CA LYS A 87 27.26 16.17 -18.83
C LYS A 87 25.80 15.84 -19.14
N GLU A 88 25.53 15.19 -20.26
CA GLU A 88 24.19 14.76 -20.63
C GLU A 88 23.65 13.69 -19.68
N LEU A 89 24.46 12.69 -19.33
CA LEU A 89 24.11 11.67 -18.33
C LEU A 89 23.80 12.31 -16.96
N LEU A 90 24.65 13.25 -16.50
CA LEU A 90 24.45 13.92 -15.23
C LEU A 90 23.15 14.75 -15.20
N MET A 91 22.82 15.45 -16.28
CA MET A 91 21.58 16.19 -16.40
C MET A 91 20.34 15.31 -16.39
N LYS A 92 20.45 14.11 -16.95
CA LYS A 92 19.33 13.16 -17.05
C LYS A 92 19.19 12.29 -15.80
N LEU A 93 20.28 11.70 -15.30
CA LEU A 93 20.27 10.68 -14.25
C LEU A 93 20.59 11.21 -12.85
N ASP A 94 21.29 12.30 -12.72
CA ASP A 94 22.06 12.78 -11.56
C ASP A 94 23.21 11.80 -11.14
N LEU A 95 24.06 12.28 -10.24
CA LEU A 95 25.24 11.51 -9.81
C LEU A 95 24.87 10.27 -8.98
N TYR A 96 23.82 10.38 -8.17
CA TYR A 96 23.38 9.28 -7.32
C TYR A 96 22.80 8.11 -8.16
N ALA A 97 21.99 8.40 -9.16
CA ALA A 97 21.46 7.38 -10.05
C ALA A 97 22.56 6.70 -10.87
N ILE A 98 23.56 7.47 -11.35
CA ILE A 98 24.73 6.93 -12.04
C ILE A 98 25.51 5.98 -11.12
N ASP A 99 25.78 6.38 -9.87
CA ASP A 99 26.49 5.55 -8.88
C ASP A 99 25.73 4.24 -8.58
N LEU A 100 24.41 4.30 -8.43
CA LEU A 100 23.58 3.11 -8.26
C LEU A 100 23.73 2.12 -9.43
N ILE A 101 23.64 2.63 -10.67
CA ILE A 101 23.73 1.79 -11.86
C ILE A 101 25.16 1.24 -12.03
N VAL A 102 26.18 2.04 -11.76
CA VAL A 102 27.60 1.59 -11.78
C VAL A 102 27.79 0.42 -10.81
N ARG A 103 27.35 0.56 -9.56
CA ARG A 103 27.45 -0.53 -8.57
C ARG A 103 26.69 -1.77 -9.00
N TYR A 104 25.49 -1.61 -9.55
CA TYR A 104 24.71 -2.71 -10.10
C TYR A 104 25.48 -3.46 -11.19
N ILE A 105 26.06 -2.74 -12.16
CA ILE A 105 26.86 -3.33 -13.25
C ILE A 105 28.10 -4.05 -12.70
N GLN A 106 28.73 -3.53 -11.64
CA GLN A 106 29.92 -4.13 -11.04
C GLN A 106 29.62 -5.36 -10.20
N THR A 107 28.41 -5.49 -9.66
CA THR A 107 28.03 -6.62 -8.80
C THR A 107 27.32 -7.74 -9.55
N GLU A 108 26.60 -7.41 -10.63
CA GLU A 108 25.78 -8.36 -11.37
C GLU A 108 26.41 -8.69 -12.73
N PRO A 109 26.86 -9.93 -12.95
CA PRO A 109 27.51 -10.31 -14.23
C PRO A 109 26.62 -10.13 -15.46
N ASP A 110 25.31 -10.35 -15.31
CA ASP A 110 24.31 -10.23 -16.37
C ASP A 110 23.52 -8.91 -16.31
N ALA A 111 24.16 -7.85 -15.79
CA ALA A 111 23.53 -6.53 -15.68
C ALA A 111 22.98 -6.05 -17.03
N ASN A 112 21.73 -5.62 -17.04
CA ASN A 112 21.01 -5.16 -18.21
C ASN A 112 20.09 -3.99 -17.90
N LEU A 113 19.57 -3.32 -18.94
CA LEU A 113 18.71 -2.15 -18.80
C LEU A 113 17.48 -2.45 -17.94
N LEU A 114 16.84 -3.61 -18.09
CA LEU A 114 15.64 -3.95 -17.33
C LEU A 114 15.94 -4.04 -15.82
N GLY A 115 17.06 -4.65 -15.46
CA GLY A 115 17.54 -4.72 -14.09
C GLY A 115 17.88 -3.34 -13.50
N ALA A 116 18.55 -2.48 -14.29
CA ALA A 116 18.82 -1.10 -13.90
C ALA A 116 17.50 -0.29 -13.66
N LYS A 117 16.54 -0.42 -14.55
CA LYS A 117 15.20 0.20 -14.39
C LYS A 117 14.51 -0.29 -13.12
N LYS A 118 14.54 -1.60 -12.86
CA LYS A 118 13.97 -2.18 -11.64
C LYS A 118 14.67 -1.67 -10.38
N LEU A 119 15.99 -1.55 -10.40
CA LEU A 119 16.77 -0.97 -9.31
C LEU A 119 16.35 0.47 -9.04
N LEU A 120 16.33 1.33 -10.07
CA LEU A 120 15.90 2.73 -9.95
C LEU A 120 14.47 2.85 -9.41
N TYR A 121 13.56 2.01 -9.88
CA TYR A 121 12.18 1.95 -9.40
C TYR A 121 12.11 1.61 -7.91
N THR A 122 12.84 0.59 -7.48
CA THR A 122 12.90 0.15 -6.06
C THR A 122 13.50 1.24 -5.18
N GLU A 123 14.67 1.78 -5.55
CA GLU A 123 15.38 2.83 -4.80
C GLU A 123 14.66 4.18 -4.82
N SER A 124 13.70 4.37 -5.73
CA SER A 124 12.86 5.57 -5.74
C SER A 124 11.87 5.65 -4.56
N GLY A 125 11.57 4.54 -3.87
CA GLY A 125 10.50 4.44 -2.87
C GLY A 125 9.09 4.44 -3.46
N ALA A 126 8.95 4.57 -4.79
CA ALA A 126 7.64 4.63 -5.44
C ALA A 126 6.87 3.32 -5.35
N HIS A 127 7.57 2.19 -5.29
CA HIS A 127 6.93 0.88 -5.16
C HIS A 127 6.07 0.78 -3.89
N GLU A 128 6.65 1.11 -2.74
CA GLU A 128 5.97 1.09 -1.44
C GLU A 128 4.78 2.06 -1.44
N PHE A 129 5.00 3.29 -1.91
CA PHE A 129 3.95 4.30 -1.98
C PHE A 129 2.79 3.89 -2.90
N MET A 130 3.08 3.37 -4.10
CA MET A 130 2.05 2.91 -5.04
C MET A 130 1.29 1.71 -4.51
N THR A 131 1.95 0.80 -3.80
CA THR A 131 1.33 -0.35 -3.15
C THR A 131 0.30 0.12 -2.12
N VAL A 132 0.67 1.08 -1.26
CA VAL A 132 -0.26 1.66 -0.28
C VAL A 132 -1.39 2.42 -0.96
N LEU A 133 -1.10 3.24 -1.98
CA LEU A 133 -2.14 3.92 -2.73
C LEU A 133 -3.15 2.94 -3.35
N HIS A 134 -2.66 1.86 -3.92
CA HIS A 134 -3.51 0.89 -4.58
C HIS A 134 -4.30 0.02 -3.59
N ASN A 135 -3.63 -0.55 -2.60
CA ASN A 135 -4.24 -1.51 -1.67
C ASN A 135 -5.09 -0.80 -0.61
N HIS A 136 -4.54 0.23 0.02
CA HIS A 136 -5.26 0.92 1.10
C HIS A 136 -6.33 1.87 0.56
N PHE A 137 -5.99 2.75 -0.37
CA PHE A 137 -6.92 3.76 -0.87
C PHE A 137 -7.71 3.31 -2.10
N GLY A 138 -7.07 2.60 -3.06
CA GLY A 138 -7.71 2.18 -4.30
C GLY A 138 -8.82 1.18 -4.07
N GLY A 139 -8.57 0.14 -3.29
CA GLY A 139 -9.56 -0.88 -2.93
C GLY A 139 -10.74 -0.33 -2.13
N ARG A 140 -10.54 0.78 -1.41
CA ARG A 140 -11.54 1.43 -0.54
C ARG A 140 -12.04 2.77 -1.06
N ALA A 141 -11.65 3.19 -2.25
CA ALA A 141 -12.03 4.50 -2.80
C ALA A 141 -13.54 4.70 -2.82
N LYS A 142 -14.32 3.66 -3.13
CA LYS A 142 -15.78 3.69 -3.09
C LYS A 142 -16.30 3.87 -1.67
N LEU A 143 -15.76 3.15 -0.70
CA LEU A 143 -16.14 3.21 0.70
C LEU A 143 -15.83 4.59 1.29
N ILE A 144 -14.62 5.11 1.07
CA ILE A 144 -14.20 6.45 1.52
C ILE A 144 -15.14 7.53 0.95
N LYS A 145 -15.48 7.39 -0.34
CA LYS A 145 -16.40 8.32 -1.01
C LYS A 145 -17.84 8.23 -0.46
N LEU A 146 -18.33 7.01 -0.22
CA LEU A 146 -19.64 6.78 0.38
C LEU A 146 -19.69 7.30 1.82
N GLU A 147 -18.65 7.08 2.61
CA GLU A 147 -18.53 7.62 3.97
C GLU A 147 -18.60 9.16 3.97
N SER A 148 -17.86 9.82 3.08
CA SER A 148 -17.93 11.28 2.93
C SER A 148 -19.33 11.76 2.55
N ILE A 149 -20.03 11.05 1.67
CA ILE A 149 -21.42 11.36 1.30
C ILE A 149 -22.35 11.16 2.50
N TYR A 150 -22.18 10.05 3.23
CA TYR A 150 -22.97 9.77 4.43
C TYR A 150 -22.84 10.88 5.47
N GLN A 151 -21.62 11.27 5.83
CA GLN A 151 -21.36 12.33 6.81
C GLN A 151 -21.97 13.66 6.36
N ASN A 152 -21.86 14.01 5.07
CA ASN A 152 -22.50 15.22 4.54
C ASN A 152 -24.02 15.15 4.61
N LEU A 153 -24.64 14.01 4.28
CA LEU A 153 -26.10 13.84 4.37
C LEU A 153 -26.59 13.92 5.82
N VAL A 154 -25.89 13.28 6.76
CA VAL A 154 -26.21 13.37 8.19
C VAL A 154 -26.11 14.81 8.70
N HIS A 155 -25.08 15.54 8.26
CA HIS A 155 -24.89 16.93 8.61
C HIS A 155 -26.05 17.80 8.09
N VAL A 156 -26.43 17.67 6.82
CA VAL A 156 -27.58 18.40 6.23
C VAL A 156 -28.90 18.06 6.96
N ILE A 157 -29.14 16.78 7.26
CA ILE A 157 -30.34 16.38 8.01
C ILE A 157 -30.34 17.02 9.40
N HIS A 158 -29.17 17.13 10.03
CA HIS A 158 -29.06 17.75 11.36
C HIS A 158 -29.32 19.27 11.32
N GLU A 159 -28.79 19.96 10.31
CA GLU A 159 -29.05 21.40 10.09
C GLU A 159 -30.52 21.66 9.81
N GLU A 160 -31.15 20.86 8.92
CA GLU A 160 -32.59 21.01 8.61
C GLU A 160 -33.48 20.70 9.81
N ARG A 161 -33.09 19.76 10.69
CA ARG A 161 -33.83 19.51 11.95
C ARG A 161 -33.73 20.66 12.93
N ALA A 162 -32.67 21.44 12.91
CA ALA A 162 -32.48 22.61 13.75
C ALA A 162 -33.28 23.81 13.21
N SER A 163 -33.74 23.77 11.96
CA SER A 163 -34.64 24.75 11.38
C SER A 163 -36.06 24.53 11.90
N ASP A 164 -36.86 25.58 11.92
CA ASP A 164 -38.23 25.55 12.48
C ASP A 164 -39.25 24.90 11.49
N GLY A 165 -38.90 23.69 11.05
CA GLY A 165 -39.69 22.91 10.08
C GLY A 165 -40.98 22.33 10.66
N GLY A 166 -42.00 22.22 9.83
CA GLY A 166 -43.31 21.65 10.19
C GLY A 166 -43.25 20.14 10.47
N GLN A 167 -44.35 19.57 10.98
CA GLN A 167 -44.46 18.14 11.31
C GLN A 167 -44.24 17.23 10.09
N ILE A 168 -44.68 17.65 8.89
CA ILE A 168 -44.52 16.91 7.63
C ILE A 168 -43.03 16.83 7.24
N GLU A 169 -42.28 17.93 7.38
CA GLU A 169 -40.85 17.98 7.09
C GLU A 169 -40.07 17.07 8.02
N ARG A 170 -40.38 17.06 9.31
CA ARG A 170 -39.75 16.13 10.28
C ARG A 170 -40.01 14.67 9.95
N GLN A 171 -41.22 14.32 9.50
CA GLN A 171 -41.50 12.94 9.05
C GLN A 171 -40.74 12.56 7.78
N LEU A 172 -40.56 13.49 6.85
CA LEU A 172 -39.78 13.29 5.64
C LEU A 172 -38.29 13.07 5.98
N LEU A 173 -37.72 13.91 6.83
CA LEU A 173 -36.33 13.77 7.29
C LEU A 173 -36.11 12.43 7.97
N ASN A 174 -37.02 11.96 8.83
CA ASN A 174 -36.89 10.64 9.45
C ASN A 174 -36.90 9.50 8.44
N ARG A 175 -37.74 9.59 7.37
CA ARG A 175 -37.75 8.58 6.29
C ARG A 175 -36.45 8.59 5.48
N ILE A 176 -35.91 9.77 5.20
CA ILE A 176 -34.63 9.91 4.49
C ILE A 176 -33.52 9.31 5.32
N GLU A 177 -33.44 9.65 6.61
CA GLU A 177 -32.45 9.11 7.53
C GLU A 177 -32.50 7.56 7.62
N GLN A 178 -33.73 7.00 7.73
CA GLN A 178 -33.90 5.55 7.74
C GLN A 178 -33.45 4.91 6.44
N ARG A 179 -33.78 5.49 5.28
CA ARG A 179 -33.32 5.01 3.97
C ARG A 179 -31.79 5.05 3.83
N ILE A 180 -31.14 6.10 4.33
CA ILE A 180 -29.70 6.24 4.36
C ILE A 180 -29.11 5.14 5.26
N ALA A 181 -29.64 4.96 6.47
CA ALA A 181 -29.20 3.91 7.38
C ALA A 181 -29.34 2.50 6.77
N ASP A 182 -30.44 2.22 6.07
CA ASP A 182 -30.65 0.94 5.39
C ASP A 182 -29.61 0.67 4.29
N ILE A 183 -29.26 1.69 3.49
CA ILE A 183 -28.23 1.59 2.45
C ILE A 183 -26.87 1.32 3.08
N PHE A 184 -26.53 2.06 4.14
CA PHE A 184 -25.21 1.92 4.80
C PHE A 184 -25.11 0.67 5.67
N SER A 185 -26.23 0.09 6.12
CA SER A 185 -26.21 -1.17 6.87
C SER A 185 -25.55 -2.32 6.10
N ALA A 186 -25.65 -2.32 4.77
CA ALA A 186 -24.99 -3.30 3.92
C ALA A 186 -23.45 -3.13 3.87
N LEU A 187 -22.93 -1.95 4.25
CA LEU A 187 -21.51 -1.59 4.20
C LEU A 187 -20.88 -1.49 5.59
N VAL A 188 -21.65 -1.79 6.65
CA VAL A 188 -21.16 -1.66 8.05
C VAL A 188 -19.89 -2.47 8.29
N HIS A 189 -19.78 -3.62 7.66
CA HIS A 189 -18.63 -4.48 7.84
C HIS A 189 -17.34 -3.84 7.26
N GLU A 190 -17.39 -3.40 6.01
CA GLU A 190 -16.29 -2.73 5.33
C GLU A 190 -15.91 -1.41 6.01
N HIS A 191 -16.93 -0.69 6.52
CA HIS A 191 -16.73 0.52 7.30
C HIS A 191 -15.97 0.24 8.60
N ASN A 192 -16.36 -0.79 9.36
CA ASN A 192 -15.71 -1.16 10.60
C ASN A 192 -14.24 -1.61 10.37
N GLU A 193 -13.97 -2.38 9.30
CA GLU A 193 -12.60 -2.71 8.89
C GLU A 193 -11.78 -1.44 8.62
N TYR A 194 -12.33 -0.51 7.84
CA TYR A 194 -11.66 0.74 7.49
C TYR A 194 -11.41 1.64 8.71
N GLU A 195 -12.39 1.75 9.61
CA GLU A 195 -12.26 2.54 10.84
C GLU A 195 -11.18 1.98 11.76
N LEU A 196 -11.15 0.66 11.95
CA LEU A 196 -10.11 0.01 12.74
C LEU A 196 -8.71 0.17 12.11
N LEU A 197 -8.58 0.02 10.79
CA LEU A 197 -7.34 0.30 10.08
C LEU A 197 -6.84 1.73 10.35
N ASN A 198 -7.72 2.72 10.22
CA ASN A 198 -7.36 4.11 10.51
C ASN A 198 -6.93 4.32 11.96
N LYS A 199 -7.61 3.67 12.93
CA LYS A 199 -7.22 3.73 14.35
C LYS A 199 -5.82 3.15 14.56
N ILE A 200 -5.46 2.05 13.89
CA ILE A 200 -4.14 1.42 13.99
C ILE A 200 -3.08 2.31 13.31
N TYR A 201 -3.29 2.76 12.08
CA TYR A 201 -2.33 3.61 11.36
C TYR A 201 -2.09 4.94 12.07
N CYS A 202 -3.14 5.54 12.64
CA CYS A 202 -3.03 6.76 13.45
C CYS A 202 -2.52 6.48 14.88
N ARG A 203 -2.16 5.24 15.22
CA ARG A 203 -1.73 4.81 16.57
C ARG A 203 -2.68 5.24 17.68
N LYS A 204 -3.97 5.24 17.40
CA LYS A 204 -5.02 5.38 18.43
C LYS A 204 -5.24 4.08 19.18
N ILE A 205 -4.94 2.94 18.50
CA ILE A 205 -4.97 1.60 19.05
C ILE A 205 -3.63 0.96 18.73
N GLU A 206 -3.00 0.32 19.69
CA GLU A 206 -1.78 -0.47 19.52
C GLU A 206 -2.17 -1.94 19.64
N LEU A 207 -2.04 -2.67 18.55
CA LEU A 207 -2.16 -4.12 18.52
C LEU A 207 -0.78 -4.75 18.64
N VAL A 208 -0.70 -5.96 19.17
CA VAL A 208 0.50 -6.78 19.10
C VAL A 208 0.84 -7.03 17.63
N ASP A 209 2.13 -6.99 17.27
CA ASP A 209 2.61 -7.02 15.88
C ASP A 209 1.99 -8.16 15.05
N ASP A 210 1.92 -9.38 15.59
CA ASP A 210 1.33 -10.53 14.90
C ASP A 210 -0.17 -10.35 14.62
N VAL A 211 -0.89 -9.71 15.54
CA VAL A 211 -2.33 -9.43 15.40
C VAL A 211 -2.57 -8.31 14.39
N ALA A 212 -1.74 -7.27 14.44
CA ALA A 212 -1.80 -6.17 13.49
C ALA A 212 -1.53 -6.67 12.06
N GLU A 213 -0.51 -7.51 11.87
CA GLU A 213 -0.14 -8.10 10.60
C GLU A 213 -1.25 -9.02 10.05
N GLU A 214 -1.85 -9.85 10.92
CA GLU A 214 -3.01 -10.67 10.56
C GLU A 214 -4.19 -9.81 10.10
N PHE A 215 -4.46 -8.72 10.80
CA PHE A 215 -5.56 -7.82 10.46
C PHE A 215 -5.30 -7.05 9.17
N PHE A 216 -4.09 -6.51 8.97
CA PHE A 216 -3.71 -5.85 7.72
C PHE A 216 -3.91 -6.78 6.52
N ARG A 217 -3.43 -8.01 6.60
CA ARG A 217 -3.62 -9.03 5.58
C ARG A 217 -5.11 -9.33 5.35
N LEU A 218 -5.86 -9.56 6.43
CA LEU A 218 -7.29 -9.87 6.39
C LEU A 218 -8.10 -8.74 5.72
N CYS A 219 -7.71 -7.49 5.92
CA CYS A 219 -8.32 -6.33 5.27
C CYS A 219 -7.83 -6.09 3.83
N GLY A 220 -6.88 -6.88 3.33
CA GLY A 220 -6.39 -6.79 1.96
C GLY A 220 -5.30 -5.75 1.74
N GLU A 221 -4.56 -5.31 2.78
CA GLU A 221 -3.41 -4.42 2.63
C GLU A 221 -2.25 -5.10 1.86
N HIS A 222 -2.14 -6.43 1.95
CA HIS A 222 -1.13 -7.25 1.27
C HIS A 222 -1.62 -7.89 -0.03
N GLY A 223 -2.88 -7.65 -0.42
CA GLY A 223 -3.52 -8.18 -1.61
C GLY A 223 -5.02 -8.39 -1.39
N SER A 224 -5.80 -8.27 -2.46
CA SER A 224 -7.27 -8.27 -2.39
C SER A 224 -7.91 -9.62 -2.60
N SER A 225 -7.17 -10.63 -3.10
CA SER A 225 -7.70 -11.97 -3.33
C SER A 225 -7.92 -12.73 -2.02
N ALA A 226 -8.85 -13.67 -2.01
CA ALA A 226 -9.14 -14.47 -0.82
C ALA A 226 -7.91 -15.27 -0.30
N PRO A 227 -7.07 -15.91 -1.14
CA PRO A 227 -5.84 -16.53 -0.68
C PRO A 227 -4.89 -15.55 0.00
N GLU A 228 -4.65 -14.37 -0.59
CA GLU A 228 -3.78 -13.33 -0.02
C GLU A 228 -4.30 -12.85 1.34
N ARG A 229 -5.60 -12.58 1.44
CA ARG A 229 -6.25 -12.16 2.70
C ARG A 229 -6.17 -13.21 3.79
N LEU A 230 -6.14 -14.50 3.43
CA LEU A 230 -5.99 -15.61 4.38
C LEU A 230 -4.52 -16.00 4.64
N GLY A 231 -3.55 -15.40 3.92
CA GLY A 231 -2.12 -15.64 4.11
C GLY A 231 -1.55 -16.79 3.28
N PHE A 232 -2.23 -17.18 2.20
CA PHE A 232 -1.81 -18.26 1.30
C PHE A 232 -1.23 -17.73 -0.01
N SER A 233 -0.45 -16.67 0.05
CA SER A 233 0.19 -16.09 -1.14
C SER A 233 1.12 -17.10 -1.81
N GLY A 234 0.83 -17.43 -3.08
CA GLY A 234 1.62 -18.38 -3.88
C GLY A 234 1.29 -19.86 -3.69
N GLU A 235 0.35 -20.22 -2.84
CA GLU A 235 -0.09 -21.60 -2.65
C GLU A 235 -1.37 -21.92 -3.44
N ASN A 236 -1.44 -23.10 -4.04
CA ASN A 236 -2.65 -23.59 -4.69
C ASN A 236 -3.59 -24.20 -3.62
N MET A 237 -4.32 -23.35 -2.92
CA MET A 237 -5.33 -23.76 -1.95
C MET A 237 -6.69 -23.95 -2.59
N SER A 238 -7.39 -25.02 -2.23
CA SER A 238 -8.78 -25.20 -2.66
C SER A 238 -9.72 -24.25 -1.91
N ALA A 239 -10.87 -23.92 -2.53
CA ALA A 239 -11.90 -23.11 -1.87
C ALA A 239 -12.34 -23.73 -0.53
N GLN A 240 -12.44 -25.05 -0.46
CA GLN A 240 -12.82 -25.78 0.76
C GLN A 240 -11.79 -25.66 1.88
N ASP A 241 -10.48 -25.68 1.55
CA ASP A 241 -9.42 -25.50 2.55
C ASP A 241 -9.41 -24.07 3.09
N MET A 242 -9.63 -23.07 2.22
CA MET A 242 -9.77 -21.68 2.62
C MET A 242 -10.99 -21.46 3.53
N ILE A 243 -12.14 -22.05 3.21
CA ILE A 243 -13.35 -22.01 4.04
C ILE A 243 -13.08 -22.63 5.40
N LYS A 244 -12.42 -23.80 5.44
CA LYS A 244 -12.06 -24.50 6.67
C LYS A 244 -11.10 -23.66 7.53
N TYR A 245 -10.09 -23.08 6.94
CA TYR A 245 -9.16 -22.19 7.64
C TYR A 245 -9.86 -20.95 8.22
N ALA A 246 -10.67 -20.28 7.42
CA ALA A 246 -11.44 -19.12 7.88
C ALA A 246 -12.36 -19.48 9.05
N TYR A 247 -13.00 -20.64 9.01
CA TYR A 247 -13.83 -21.15 10.11
C TYR A 247 -13.02 -21.41 11.39
N GLN A 248 -11.83 -21.97 11.27
CA GLN A 248 -10.94 -22.19 12.42
C GLN A 248 -10.50 -20.88 13.06
N ARG A 249 -10.13 -19.88 12.24
CA ARG A 249 -9.76 -18.54 12.75
C ARG A 249 -10.95 -17.81 13.37
N GLU A 250 -12.15 -17.94 12.79
CA GLU A 250 -13.39 -17.44 13.39
C GLU A 250 -13.64 -18.05 14.79
N GLY A 251 -13.42 -19.38 14.92
CA GLY A 251 -13.53 -20.07 16.22
C GLY A 251 -12.51 -19.58 17.25
N PHE A 252 -11.27 -19.35 16.84
CA PHE A 252 -10.22 -18.78 17.68
C PHE A 252 -10.61 -17.38 18.17
N TRP A 253 -10.95 -16.44 17.27
CA TRP A 253 -11.30 -15.07 17.63
C TRP A 253 -12.59 -14.97 18.44
N ARG A 254 -13.53 -15.91 18.25
CA ARG A 254 -14.74 -16.00 19.08
C ARG A 254 -14.40 -16.35 20.53
N LYS A 255 -13.44 -17.24 20.74
CA LYS A 255 -12.94 -17.57 22.09
C LYS A 255 -12.24 -16.37 22.71
N GLU A 256 -11.29 -15.77 22.00
CA GLU A 256 -10.57 -14.57 22.44
C GLU A 256 -11.52 -13.41 22.82
N LEU A 257 -12.60 -13.23 22.05
CA LEU A 257 -13.62 -12.23 22.33
C LEU A 257 -14.43 -12.54 23.60
N ASN A 258 -14.75 -13.81 23.83
CA ASN A 258 -15.54 -14.23 25.02
C ASN A 258 -14.73 -14.13 26.31
N ASP A 259 -13.42 -14.38 26.22
CA ASP A 259 -12.50 -14.35 27.37
C ASP A 259 -12.00 -12.91 27.68
N GLU A 260 -12.33 -11.93 26.83
CA GLU A 260 -11.93 -10.54 26.97
C GLU A 260 -12.89 -9.73 27.86
N PHE A 261 -12.36 -8.84 28.68
CA PHE A 261 -13.13 -7.96 29.57
C PHE A 261 -13.01 -6.48 29.22
N ASP A 262 -11.90 -6.08 28.58
CA ASP A 262 -11.69 -4.70 28.15
C ASP A 262 -12.63 -4.34 26.99
N PRO A 263 -13.46 -3.28 27.10
CA PRO A 263 -14.36 -2.85 26.04
C PRO A 263 -13.66 -2.47 24.74
N ASP A 264 -12.49 -1.82 24.82
CA ASP A 264 -11.73 -1.35 23.68
C ASP A 264 -11.12 -2.55 22.94
N GLU A 265 -10.61 -3.55 23.69
CA GLU A 265 -10.14 -4.80 23.11
C GLU A 265 -11.27 -5.62 22.49
N LYS A 266 -12.45 -5.65 23.10
CA LYS A 266 -13.62 -6.28 22.53
C LYS A 266 -14.04 -5.68 21.20
N GLU A 267 -13.91 -4.37 21.03
CA GLU A 267 -14.30 -3.69 19.82
C GLU A 267 -13.49 -4.20 18.62
N TRP A 268 -12.16 -4.15 18.70
CA TRP A 268 -11.33 -4.58 17.57
C TRP A 268 -11.35 -6.10 17.35
N LYS A 269 -11.46 -6.92 18.42
CA LYS A 269 -11.63 -8.38 18.31
C LYS A 269 -12.92 -8.75 17.56
N ARG A 270 -14.02 -8.00 17.78
CA ARG A 270 -15.27 -8.18 16.99
C ARG A 270 -15.08 -7.88 15.52
N VAL A 271 -14.32 -6.85 15.17
CA VAL A 271 -14.06 -6.52 13.78
C VAL A 271 -13.30 -7.66 13.11
N ILE A 272 -12.22 -8.18 13.71
CA ILE A 272 -11.45 -9.30 13.15
C ILE A 272 -12.34 -10.55 12.99
N LEU A 273 -13.09 -10.90 14.03
CA LEU A 273 -14.03 -12.04 14.00
C LEU A 273 -15.04 -11.89 12.84
N SER A 274 -15.63 -10.70 12.70
CA SER A 274 -16.59 -10.38 11.65
C SER A 274 -15.97 -10.47 10.26
N SER A 275 -14.70 -10.05 10.10
CA SER A 275 -13.97 -10.11 8.83
C SER A 275 -13.73 -11.56 8.37
N TYR A 276 -13.38 -12.45 9.29
CA TYR A 276 -13.27 -13.88 8.96
C TYR A 276 -14.64 -14.50 8.59
N ALA A 277 -15.69 -14.18 9.34
CA ALA A 277 -17.04 -14.66 9.06
C ALA A 277 -17.54 -14.17 7.68
N HIS A 278 -17.31 -12.91 7.35
CA HIS A 278 -17.67 -12.32 6.06
C HIS A 278 -16.91 -12.96 4.91
N LEU A 279 -15.59 -13.10 5.04
CA LEU A 279 -14.75 -13.73 4.01
C LEU A 279 -15.13 -15.21 3.79
N ARG A 280 -15.37 -15.96 4.86
CA ARG A 280 -15.85 -17.34 4.79
C ARG A 280 -17.19 -17.45 4.05
N LYS A 281 -18.16 -16.59 4.39
CA LYS A 281 -19.47 -16.57 3.72
C LYS A 281 -19.32 -16.31 2.23
N LYS A 282 -18.51 -15.33 1.85
CA LYS A 282 -18.23 -14.99 0.45
C LYS A 282 -17.59 -16.17 -0.30
N LEU A 283 -16.63 -16.86 0.31
CA LEU A 283 -16.02 -18.06 -0.26
C LEU A 283 -17.04 -19.20 -0.45
N GLN A 284 -17.92 -19.41 0.50
CA GLN A 284 -18.99 -20.42 0.41
C GLN A 284 -19.97 -20.11 -0.74
N GLU A 285 -20.35 -18.85 -0.90
CA GLU A 285 -21.22 -18.38 -1.99
C GLU A 285 -20.54 -18.61 -3.37
N MET A 286 -19.26 -18.29 -3.49
CA MET A 286 -18.48 -18.51 -4.72
C MET A 286 -18.32 -19.99 -5.04
N ASP A 287 -17.99 -20.82 -4.05
CA ASP A 287 -17.86 -22.28 -4.22
C ASP A 287 -19.19 -22.92 -4.64
N TYR A 288 -20.30 -22.49 -4.04
CA TYR A 288 -21.64 -22.93 -4.42
C TYR A 288 -21.98 -22.57 -5.87
N GLN A 289 -21.73 -21.32 -6.27
CA GLN A 289 -21.97 -20.85 -7.65
C GLN A 289 -21.11 -21.62 -8.66
N TYR A 290 -19.84 -21.84 -8.34
CA TYR A 290 -18.92 -22.60 -9.17
C TYR A 290 -19.42 -24.05 -9.37
N ASN A 291 -19.81 -24.71 -8.29
CA ASN A 291 -20.31 -26.09 -8.35
C ASN A 291 -21.63 -26.19 -9.11
N GLN A 292 -22.53 -25.22 -9.00
CA GLN A 292 -23.75 -25.15 -9.81
C GLN A 292 -23.44 -24.97 -11.31
N ALA A 293 -22.57 -24.04 -11.66
CA ALA A 293 -22.17 -23.82 -13.06
C ALA A 293 -21.51 -25.07 -13.65
N ARG A 294 -20.66 -25.75 -12.89
CA ARG A 294 -20.03 -26.99 -13.29
C ARG A 294 -21.04 -28.10 -13.51
N ALA A 295 -22.01 -28.30 -12.61
CA ALA A 295 -23.07 -29.30 -12.75
C ALA A 295 -23.93 -29.06 -14.01
N PHE A 296 -24.21 -27.80 -14.34
CA PHE A 296 -24.94 -27.42 -15.55
C PHE A 296 -24.17 -27.82 -16.82
N LEU A 297 -22.86 -27.58 -16.86
CA LEU A 297 -22.00 -27.90 -18.02
C LEU A 297 -21.81 -29.43 -18.24
N TYR A 298 -21.90 -30.24 -17.20
CA TYR A 298 -21.76 -31.70 -17.32
C TYR A 298 -23.09 -32.45 -17.56
N ASN A 299 -24.25 -31.77 -17.36
CA ASN A 299 -25.56 -32.33 -17.60
C ASN A 299 -26.22 -31.83 -18.90
N SER A 300 -25.57 -30.98 -19.64
CA SER A 300 -25.92 -30.52 -21.00
C SER A 300 -25.05 -31.22 -22.05
#